data_2c70d0e1652c8eb5228db6a916d76b7a
#
_entry.id   2c70d0e1652c8eb5228db6a916d76b7a
#
_cell.length_a   1.000
_cell.length_b   1.000
_cell.length_c   1.000
_cell.angle_alpha   90.00
_cell.angle_beta   90.00
_cell.angle_gamma   90.00
#
_symmetry.space_group_name_H-M   'P 1'
#
loop_
_entity.id
_entity.type
_entity.pdbx_description
1 polymer ?
#
loop_
_entity_poly.entity_id
_entity_poly.type
_entity_poly.pdbx_seq_one_letter_code
_entity_poly.pdbx_strand_id
1 'polypeptide(L)'
;WIEEAGEVHYMAYEVLKSRIGRHLNEEYGLEAKMLITCNPKKNWLYKHFYKPHIDGTLPKDCAFVQALVYDNPFITPDYIRTLESIGVKSIRLRLLLGKWEYESNANQLADYDAILDCFTNERQTGDGVRRISADLAMKGRDRFVAFNWTGMAAKLAIDKPYSTGKEIETDLRDESRRHGVRRSNIIADSDGLGQYLDSYLEGIKTFHGGAPAPDNTYFNLKSQCAFKLAEVINAGLLCIDCPEELQSTIAEELEACLV
;
A
#
# COMPACT_ATOMS: atom_id res chain seq x y z
N TRP A 1 3.95 -22.56 -14.31
CA TRP A 1 4.45 -21.22 -14.58
C TRP A 1 3.65 -20.20 -13.75
N ILE A 2 4.37 -19.33 -13.07
CA ILE A 2 3.78 -18.17 -12.36
C ILE A 2 4.32 -16.91 -13.07
N GLU A 3 3.46 -16.16 -13.69
CA GLU A 3 3.77 -14.88 -14.32
C GLU A 3 3.42 -13.75 -13.35
N GLU A 4 4.17 -12.64 -13.40
CA GLU A 4 4.03 -11.49 -12.50
C GLU A 4 3.97 -11.92 -11.02
N ALA A 5 4.87 -12.80 -10.62
CA ALA A 5 4.86 -13.41 -9.28
C ALA A 5 5.04 -12.39 -8.14
N GLY A 6 5.46 -11.17 -8.46
CA GLY A 6 5.46 -10.04 -7.53
C GLY A 6 4.09 -9.70 -6.97
N GLU A 7 3.02 -10.02 -7.72
CA GLU A 7 1.62 -9.78 -7.34
C GLU A 7 0.95 -11.01 -6.72
N VAL A 8 1.69 -12.13 -6.63
CA VAL A 8 1.17 -13.39 -6.10
C VAL A 8 1.57 -13.54 -4.64
N HIS A 9 0.61 -13.85 -3.79
CA HIS A 9 0.86 -14.09 -2.38
C HIS A 9 1.75 -15.34 -2.15
N TYR A 10 2.69 -15.27 -1.20
CA TYR A 10 3.64 -16.37 -0.91
C TYR A 10 2.96 -17.71 -0.65
N MET A 11 1.82 -17.71 0.05
CA MET A 11 1.05 -18.93 0.31
C MET A 11 0.56 -19.62 -0.97
N ALA A 12 0.23 -18.86 -2.02
CA ALA A 12 -0.15 -19.44 -3.31
C ALA A 12 1.04 -20.19 -3.95
N TYR A 13 2.26 -19.64 -3.86
CA TYR A 13 3.49 -20.31 -4.30
C TYR A 13 3.71 -21.63 -3.52
N GLU A 14 3.59 -21.61 -2.18
CA GLU A 14 3.74 -22.82 -1.35
C GLU A 14 2.69 -23.89 -1.69
N VAL A 15 1.44 -23.48 -1.91
CA VAL A 15 0.37 -24.41 -2.35
C VAL A 15 0.71 -25.00 -3.71
N LEU A 16 1.17 -24.20 -4.67
CA LEU A 16 1.56 -24.68 -6.01
C LEU A 16 2.72 -25.65 -5.95
N LYS A 17 3.74 -25.42 -5.13
CA LYS A 17 4.84 -26.38 -4.90
C LYS A 17 4.32 -27.76 -4.50
N SER A 18 3.28 -27.80 -3.68
CA SER A 18 2.68 -29.06 -3.24
C SER A 18 1.89 -29.78 -4.34
N ARG A 19 1.64 -29.14 -5.49
CA ARG A 19 0.82 -29.66 -6.60
C ARG A 19 1.63 -30.17 -7.78
N ILE A 20 2.85 -29.69 -7.99
CA ILE A 20 3.70 -30.14 -9.09
C ILE A 20 4.24 -31.54 -8.82
N GLY A 21 4.48 -32.32 -9.88
CA GLY A 21 5.03 -33.67 -9.78
C GLY A 21 4.06 -34.74 -9.30
N ARG A 22 2.74 -34.47 -9.24
CA ARG A 22 1.74 -35.38 -8.65
C ARG A 22 1.14 -36.41 -9.62
N HIS A 23 1.27 -36.21 -10.93
CA HIS A 23 0.55 -36.99 -11.90
C HIS A 23 1.42 -37.31 -13.12
N LEU A 24 1.56 -38.60 -13.44
CA LEU A 24 2.22 -39.16 -14.62
C LEU A 24 3.67 -38.72 -14.88
N ASN A 25 4.33 -38.03 -13.92
CA ASN A 25 5.71 -37.57 -14.10
C ASN A 25 6.68 -38.74 -14.28
N GLU A 26 6.51 -39.76 -13.47
CA GLU A 26 7.35 -40.97 -13.55
C GLU A 26 7.11 -41.75 -14.85
N GLU A 27 5.84 -41.88 -15.24
CA GLU A 27 5.45 -42.60 -16.48
C GLU A 27 6.03 -41.94 -17.74
N TYR A 28 6.07 -40.59 -17.77
CA TYR A 28 6.60 -39.84 -18.92
C TYR A 28 8.05 -39.35 -18.73
N GLY A 29 8.72 -39.74 -17.65
CA GLY A 29 10.08 -39.30 -17.33
C GLY A 29 10.21 -37.78 -17.18
N LEU A 30 9.18 -37.10 -16.68
CA LEU A 30 9.15 -35.64 -16.53
C LEU A 30 9.65 -35.23 -15.16
N GLU A 31 10.56 -34.29 -15.13
CA GLU A 31 10.95 -33.62 -13.90
C GLU A 31 9.93 -32.51 -13.55
N ALA A 32 9.54 -32.46 -12.28
CA ALA A 32 8.69 -31.37 -11.76
C ALA A 32 9.49 -30.05 -11.76
N LYS A 33 9.04 -29.07 -12.53
CA LYS A 33 9.68 -27.76 -12.64
C LYS A 33 8.68 -26.64 -12.46
N MET A 34 9.12 -25.53 -11.89
CA MET A 34 8.34 -24.30 -11.79
C MET A 34 9.16 -23.15 -12.40
N LEU A 35 8.56 -22.45 -13.35
CA LEU A 35 9.08 -21.21 -13.89
C LEU A 35 8.34 -20.05 -13.22
N ILE A 36 9.09 -19.08 -12.71
CA ILE A 36 8.57 -17.89 -12.05
C ILE A 36 9.15 -16.67 -12.77
N THR A 37 8.28 -15.78 -13.25
CA THR A 37 8.70 -14.51 -13.85
C THR A 37 8.20 -13.35 -12.99
N CYS A 38 9.00 -12.32 -12.81
CA CYS A 38 8.66 -11.15 -12.02
C CYS A 38 9.54 -9.95 -12.37
N ASN A 39 9.01 -8.76 -12.08
CA ASN A 39 9.84 -7.58 -11.90
C ASN A 39 10.43 -7.56 -10.49
N PRO A 40 11.60 -6.92 -10.26
CA PRO A 40 12.16 -6.77 -8.92
C PRO A 40 11.15 -6.16 -7.95
N LYS A 41 10.91 -6.84 -6.82
CA LYS A 41 10.05 -6.37 -5.73
C LYS A 41 10.58 -6.91 -4.40
N LYS A 42 10.70 -6.06 -3.36
CA LYS A 42 11.24 -6.44 -2.04
C LYS A 42 10.21 -7.20 -1.20
N ASN A 43 9.67 -8.28 -1.75
CA ASN A 43 8.73 -9.19 -1.10
C ASN A 43 9.35 -10.58 -0.90
N TRP A 44 8.53 -11.63 -0.91
CA TRP A 44 8.97 -13.01 -0.77
C TRP A 44 9.96 -13.47 -1.86
N LEU A 45 9.88 -12.92 -3.10
CA LEU A 45 10.82 -13.21 -4.18
C LEU A 45 12.23 -12.73 -3.86
N TYR A 46 12.34 -11.50 -3.31
CA TYR A 46 13.60 -10.97 -2.81
C TYR A 46 14.20 -11.88 -1.73
N LYS A 47 13.38 -12.22 -0.72
CA LYS A 47 13.82 -13.02 0.44
C LYS A 47 14.21 -14.45 0.09
N HIS A 48 13.46 -15.11 -0.80
CA HIS A 48 13.64 -16.54 -1.05
C HIS A 48 14.49 -16.86 -2.29
N PHE A 49 14.65 -15.91 -3.22
CA PHE A 49 15.39 -16.14 -4.45
C PHE A 49 16.52 -15.15 -4.69
N TYR A 50 16.24 -13.84 -4.73
CA TYR A 50 17.28 -12.86 -5.08
C TYR A 50 18.38 -12.77 -4.02
N LYS A 51 18.03 -12.55 -2.77
CA LYS A 51 19.01 -12.42 -1.68
C LYS A 51 19.86 -13.69 -1.50
N PRO A 52 19.27 -14.90 -1.45
CA PRO A 52 20.06 -16.15 -1.44
C PRO A 52 20.94 -16.32 -2.68
N HIS A 53 20.51 -15.86 -3.86
CA HIS A 53 21.36 -15.88 -5.07
C HIS A 53 22.60 -14.99 -4.90
N ILE A 54 22.44 -13.77 -4.43
CA ILE A 54 23.55 -12.83 -4.18
C ILE A 54 24.48 -13.35 -3.08
N ASP A 55 23.94 -13.94 -2.03
CA ASP A 55 24.71 -14.48 -0.91
C ASP A 55 25.35 -15.86 -1.22
N GLY A 56 25.09 -16.44 -2.41
CA GLY A 56 25.59 -17.76 -2.80
C GLY A 56 24.96 -18.93 -2.01
N THR A 57 23.79 -18.69 -1.39
CA THR A 57 23.08 -19.67 -0.56
C THR A 57 21.79 -20.19 -1.20
N LEU A 58 21.54 -19.86 -2.48
CA LEU A 58 20.38 -20.36 -3.22
C LEU A 58 20.41 -21.89 -3.29
N PRO A 59 19.29 -22.59 -2.98
CA PRO A 59 19.23 -24.05 -3.10
C PRO A 59 19.64 -24.55 -4.48
N LYS A 60 20.30 -25.71 -4.54
CA LYS A 60 20.87 -26.27 -5.79
C LYS A 60 19.82 -26.64 -6.85
N ASP A 61 18.57 -26.84 -6.43
CA ASP A 61 17.41 -27.10 -7.26
C ASP A 61 16.73 -25.82 -7.76
N CYS A 62 17.24 -24.66 -7.36
CA CYS A 62 16.78 -23.35 -7.79
C CYS A 62 17.83 -22.66 -8.67
N ALA A 63 17.36 -21.94 -9.69
CA ALA A 63 18.19 -21.07 -10.52
C ALA A 63 17.56 -19.68 -10.56
N PHE A 64 18.39 -18.66 -10.44
CA PHE A 64 18.00 -17.26 -10.64
C PHE A 64 18.62 -16.75 -11.94
N VAL A 65 17.77 -16.21 -12.82
CA VAL A 65 18.21 -15.66 -14.10
C VAL A 65 17.71 -14.23 -14.18
N GLN A 66 18.64 -13.28 -14.25
CA GLN A 66 18.30 -11.88 -14.53
C GLN A 66 18.18 -11.67 -16.03
N ALA A 67 17.08 -11.08 -16.47
CA ALA A 67 16.87 -10.64 -17.84
C ALA A 67 16.43 -9.16 -17.80
N LEU A 68 17.08 -8.35 -18.62
CA LEU A 68 16.80 -6.92 -18.73
C LEU A 68 16.01 -6.64 -20.01
N VAL A 69 15.36 -5.48 -20.05
CA VAL A 69 14.67 -5.02 -21.27
C VAL A 69 15.60 -5.01 -22.49
N TYR A 70 16.89 -4.71 -22.28
CA TYR A 70 17.90 -4.65 -23.34
C TYR A 70 18.31 -6.03 -23.88
N ASP A 71 18.05 -7.11 -23.15
CA ASP A 71 18.35 -8.48 -23.56
C ASP A 71 17.32 -9.02 -24.55
N ASN A 72 16.17 -8.35 -24.69
CA ASN A 72 15.12 -8.75 -25.62
C ASN A 72 15.29 -8.10 -26.99
N PRO A 73 15.70 -8.86 -28.05
CA PRO A 73 15.96 -8.31 -29.37
C PRO A 73 14.71 -7.80 -30.11
N PHE A 74 13.51 -8.09 -29.58
CA PHE A 74 12.24 -7.68 -30.18
C PHE A 74 11.67 -6.39 -29.57
N ILE A 75 12.34 -5.81 -28.59
CA ILE A 75 11.92 -4.56 -27.96
C ILE A 75 12.13 -3.38 -28.92
N THR A 76 11.12 -2.53 -29.01
CA THR A 76 11.20 -1.30 -29.81
C THR A 76 11.93 -0.18 -29.05
N PRO A 77 12.67 0.69 -29.76
CA PRO A 77 13.28 1.88 -29.12
C PRO A 77 12.26 2.77 -28.42
N ASP A 78 11.02 2.80 -28.91
CA ASP A 78 9.94 3.59 -28.31
C ASP A 78 9.55 3.07 -26.93
N TYR A 79 9.53 1.74 -26.74
CA TYR A 79 9.25 1.14 -25.45
C TYR A 79 10.36 1.47 -24.43
N ILE A 80 11.62 1.41 -24.85
CA ILE A 80 12.76 1.81 -24.01
C ILE A 80 12.62 3.26 -23.59
N ARG A 81 12.34 4.18 -24.54
CA ARG A 81 12.10 5.60 -24.23
C ARG A 81 10.94 5.80 -23.23
N THR A 82 9.89 5.01 -23.37
CA THR A 82 8.78 5.05 -22.42
C THR A 82 9.24 4.70 -21.02
N LEU A 83 10.01 3.63 -20.84
CA LEU A 83 10.55 3.23 -19.53
C LEU A 83 11.53 4.30 -18.98
N GLU A 84 12.36 4.89 -19.84
CA GLU A 84 13.28 5.96 -19.44
C GLU A 84 12.56 7.24 -18.99
N SER A 85 11.36 7.50 -19.54
CA SER A 85 10.54 8.67 -19.23
C SER A 85 9.79 8.54 -17.89
N ILE A 86 9.80 7.36 -17.25
CA ILE A 86 9.15 7.15 -15.95
C ILE A 86 9.79 8.10 -14.93
N GLY A 87 8.97 9.01 -14.36
CA GLY A 87 9.43 10.02 -13.40
C GLY A 87 9.86 9.44 -12.06
N VAL A 88 9.20 8.37 -11.61
CA VAL A 88 9.49 7.69 -10.33
C VAL A 88 10.77 6.87 -10.47
N LYS A 89 11.83 7.30 -9.77
CA LYS A 89 13.18 6.71 -9.86
C LYS A 89 13.19 5.21 -9.50
N SER A 90 12.48 4.80 -8.45
CA SER A 90 12.40 3.40 -8.01
C SER A 90 11.78 2.50 -9.07
N ILE A 91 10.67 2.92 -9.67
CA ILE A 91 10.00 2.18 -10.76
C ILE A 91 10.94 2.04 -11.96
N ARG A 92 11.60 3.12 -12.38
CA ARG A 92 12.54 3.09 -13.48
C ARG A 92 13.73 2.17 -13.21
N LEU A 93 14.29 2.17 -12.01
CA LEU A 93 15.38 1.28 -11.62
C LEU A 93 14.95 -0.19 -11.66
N ARG A 94 13.72 -0.50 -11.27
CA ARG A 94 13.17 -1.85 -11.31
C ARG A 94 12.92 -2.33 -12.74
N LEU A 95 12.14 -1.57 -13.51
CA LEU A 95 11.66 -2.02 -14.82
C LEU A 95 12.72 -1.91 -15.91
N LEU A 96 13.57 -0.87 -15.89
CA LEU A 96 14.59 -0.65 -16.91
C LEU A 96 15.90 -1.36 -16.58
N LEU A 97 16.35 -1.31 -15.33
CA LEU A 97 17.65 -1.81 -14.91
C LEU A 97 17.61 -3.09 -14.09
N GLY A 98 16.42 -3.64 -13.84
CA GLY A 98 16.25 -4.88 -13.09
C GLY A 98 16.85 -4.81 -11.68
N LYS A 99 16.88 -3.62 -11.05
CA LYS A 99 17.47 -3.43 -9.73
C LYS A 99 16.53 -3.92 -8.65
N TRP A 100 17.01 -4.82 -7.81
CA TRP A 100 16.34 -5.29 -6.60
C TRP A 100 16.69 -4.43 -5.38
N GLU A 101 17.91 -3.88 -5.37
CA GLU A 101 18.36 -2.91 -4.38
C GLU A 101 18.18 -1.50 -4.99
N TYR A 102 17.01 -0.94 -4.84
CA TYR A 102 16.77 0.47 -5.13
C TYR A 102 16.64 1.20 -3.80
N GLU A 103 17.36 2.29 -3.70
CA GLU A 103 17.25 3.16 -2.53
C GLU A 103 15.83 3.75 -2.54
N SER A 104 14.98 3.32 -1.59
CA SER A 104 13.98 4.21 -1.05
C SER A 104 14.73 5.48 -0.63
N ASN A 105 14.24 6.66 -0.96
CA ASN A 105 14.82 7.90 -0.41
C ASN A 105 15.06 7.66 1.08
N ALA A 106 16.29 7.88 1.56
CA ALA A 106 16.64 7.68 2.97
C ALA A 106 15.71 8.45 3.94
N ASN A 107 14.94 9.38 3.39
CA ASN A 107 13.96 10.21 4.09
C ASN A 107 12.51 9.71 3.93
N GLN A 108 12.23 8.65 3.16
CA GLN A 108 10.88 8.09 3.06
C GLN A 108 10.52 7.32 4.32
N LEU A 109 9.33 7.58 4.86
CA LEU A 109 8.81 6.87 6.03
C LEU A 109 8.36 5.44 5.69
N ALA A 110 7.77 5.23 4.52
CA ALA A 110 7.25 3.95 4.08
C ALA A 110 7.93 3.50 2.77
N ASP A 111 8.22 2.20 2.67
CA ASP A 111 8.74 1.59 1.45
C ASP A 111 7.68 1.62 0.35
N TYR A 112 8.06 2.04 -0.86
CA TYR A 112 7.13 2.17 -1.97
C TYR A 112 6.41 0.86 -2.32
N ASP A 113 7.11 -0.28 -2.29
CA ASP A 113 6.48 -1.57 -2.54
C ASP A 113 5.47 -1.93 -1.45
N ALA A 114 5.77 -1.60 -0.18
CA ALA A 114 4.84 -1.80 0.92
C ALA A 114 3.59 -0.89 0.80
N ILE A 115 3.76 0.32 0.24
CA ILE A 115 2.62 1.20 -0.09
C ILE A 115 1.73 0.55 -1.15
N LEU A 116 2.31 0.01 -2.23
CA LEU A 116 1.54 -0.68 -3.27
C LEU A 116 0.83 -1.93 -2.75
N ASP A 117 1.49 -2.67 -1.85
CA ASP A 117 0.91 -3.85 -1.21
C ASP A 117 -0.32 -3.53 -0.35
N CYS A 118 -0.49 -2.28 0.13
CA CYS A 118 -1.68 -1.87 0.86
C CYS A 118 -2.99 -2.10 0.08
N PHE A 119 -2.96 -2.09 -1.25
CA PHE A 119 -4.15 -2.31 -2.08
C PHE A 119 -4.47 -3.80 -2.31
N THR A 120 -3.55 -4.70 -1.96
CA THR A 120 -3.68 -6.16 -2.16
C THR A 120 -3.51 -6.97 -0.88
N ASN A 121 -3.10 -6.36 0.22
CA ASN A 121 -2.94 -7.02 1.52
C ASN A 121 -4.25 -7.64 2.01
N GLU A 122 -4.14 -8.71 2.77
CA GLU A 122 -5.29 -9.30 3.48
C GLU A 122 -5.85 -8.32 4.53
N ARG A 123 -7.18 -8.31 4.65
CA ARG A 123 -7.87 -7.44 5.61
C ARG A 123 -7.61 -7.88 7.05
N GLN A 124 -6.88 -7.06 7.79
CA GLN A 124 -6.62 -7.23 9.22
C GLN A 124 -7.72 -6.52 10.04
N THR A 125 -8.75 -7.25 10.43
CA THR A 125 -9.93 -6.67 11.12
C THR A 125 -9.73 -6.46 12.63
N GLY A 126 -8.66 -7.01 13.21
CA GLY A 126 -8.25 -6.77 14.60
C GLY A 126 -9.37 -7.05 15.61
N ASP A 127 -9.67 -6.05 16.45
CA ASP A 127 -10.73 -6.09 17.48
C ASP A 127 -12.16 -5.97 16.91
N GLY A 128 -12.30 -5.82 15.60
CA GLY A 128 -13.58 -5.60 14.93
C GLY A 128 -14.24 -4.25 15.21
N VAL A 129 -13.60 -3.38 15.99
CA VAL A 129 -14.13 -2.04 16.29
C VAL A 129 -14.08 -1.16 15.04
N ARG A 130 -15.24 -0.63 14.67
CA ARG A 130 -15.39 0.25 13.51
C ARG A 130 -15.09 1.69 13.88
N ARG A 131 -14.35 2.37 13.00
CA ARG A 131 -13.94 3.79 13.14
C ARG A 131 -14.12 4.50 11.82
N ILE A 132 -14.22 5.83 11.86
CA ILE A 132 -14.18 6.70 10.68
C ILE A 132 -13.07 7.71 10.89
N SER A 133 -12.21 7.87 9.90
CA SER A 133 -11.32 9.03 9.80
C SER A 133 -11.80 9.93 8.66
N ALA A 134 -11.77 11.25 8.85
CA ALA A 134 -12.22 12.20 7.85
C ALA A 134 -11.26 13.39 7.77
N ASP A 135 -10.87 13.73 6.56
CA ASP A 135 -10.24 15.00 6.21
C ASP A 135 -11.31 15.91 5.60
N LEU A 136 -11.52 17.05 6.23
CA LEU A 136 -12.66 17.89 5.95
C LEU A 136 -12.26 19.12 5.14
N ALA A 137 -12.74 19.22 3.91
CA ALA A 137 -12.58 20.39 3.09
C ALA A 137 -13.93 21.02 2.74
N MET A 138 -14.13 22.32 3.06
CA MET A 138 -15.39 23.04 2.78
C MET A 138 -15.36 23.86 1.50
N LYS A 139 -14.29 24.57 1.22
CA LYS A 139 -14.14 25.44 0.04
C LYS A 139 -12.67 25.53 -0.32
N GLY A 140 -12.32 25.27 -1.56
CA GLY A 140 -10.95 25.37 -2.02
C GLY A 140 -10.58 24.28 -3.02
N ARG A 141 -9.30 23.92 -3.06
CA ARG A 141 -8.78 22.85 -3.89
C ARG A 141 -8.77 21.48 -3.21
N ASP A 142 -8.98 21.47 -1.90
CA ASP A 142 -8.91 20.26 -1.08
C ASP A 142 -10.23 19.48 -1.18
N ARG A 143 -10.15 18.16 -0.98
CA ARG A 143 -11.27 17.23 -1.09
C ARG A 143 -11.76 16.84 0.30
N PHE A 144 -13.07 16.64 0.47
CA PHE A 144 -13.60 15.94 1.63
C PHE A 144 -13.43 14.44 1.44
N VAL A 145 -12.55 13.83 2.22
CA VAL A 145 -12.24 12.40 2.15
C VAL A 145 -12.53 11.74 3.49
N ALA A 146 -13.20 10.57 3.46
CA ALA A 146 -13.39 9.79 4.67
C ALA A 146 -13.18 8.29 4.40
N PHE A 147 -12.54 7.62 5.37
CA PHE A 147 -12.33 6.18 5.37
C PHE A 147 -13.07 5.51 6.53
N ASN A 148 -13.72 4.39 6.23
CA ASN A 148 -14.23 3.45 7.22
C ASN A 148 -13.13 2.44 7.58
N TRP A 149 -12.86 2.28 8.86
CA TRP A 149 -11.84 1.37 9.37
C TRP A 149 -12.46 0.22 10.16
N THR A 150 -11.89 -0.96 9.98
CA THR A 150 -12.10 -2.11 10.87
C THR A 150 -10.72 -2.73 11.11
N GLY A 151 -10.16 -2.56 12.30
CA GLY A 151 -8.75 -2.85 12.55
C GLY A 151 -7.85 -1.99 11.65
N MET A 152 -6.98 -2.63 10.85
CA MET A 152 -6.09 -2.01 9.86
C MET A 152 -6.63 -2.12 8.43
N ALA A 153 -7.89 -2.47 8.26
CA ALA A 153 -8.56 -2.44 6.96
C ALA A 153 -9.31 -1.11 6.80
N ALA A 154 -8.86 -0.29 5.89
CA ALA A 154 -9.43 1.01 5.51
C ALA A 154 -10.25 0.87 4.23
N LYS A 155 -11.48 1.35 4.21
CA LYS A 155 -12.30 1.42 3.01
C LYS A 155 -12.67 2.86 2.73
N LEU A 156 -12.39 3.34 1.52
CA LEU A 156 -12.81 4.67 1.09
C LEU A 156 -14.35 4.74 1.11
N ALA A 157 -14.87 5.67 1.89
CA ALA A 157 -16.32 5.85 2.09
C ALA A 157 -16.84 7.12 1.41
N ILE A 158 -16.07 8.20 1.47
CA ILE A 158 -16.42 9.51 0.91
C ILE A 158 -15.19 10.05 0.19
N ASP A 159 -15.42 10.57 -1.01
CA ASP A 159 -14.45 11.33 -1.79
C ASP A 159 -15.20 12.38 -2.61
N LYS A 160 -15.22 13.61 -2.11
CA LYS A 160 -15.96 14.74 -2.72
C LYS A 160 -15.03 15.92 -2.95
N PRO A 161 -15.01 16.50 -4.15
CA PRO A 161 -14.15 17.65 -4.47
C PRO A 161 -14.60 18.95 -3.79
N TYR A 162 -15.81 18.97 -3.25
CA TYR A 162 -16.42 20.14 -2.63
C TYR A 162 -17.54 19.72 -1.70
N SER A 163 -17.63 20.31 -0.52
CA SER A 163 -18.72 20.05 0.43
C SER A 163 -19.04 21.28 1.28
N THR A 164 -20.31 21.44 1.62
CA THR A 164 -20.74 22.39 2.64
C THR A 164 -20.70 21.74 4.02
N GLY A 165 -20.63 22.53 5.10
CA GLY A 165 -20.64 21.99 6.46
C GLY A 165 -21.86 21.09 6.75
N LYS A 166 -23.02 21.41 6.16
CA LYS A 166 -24.25 20.61 6.29
C LYS A 166 -24.15 19.28 5.55
N GLU A 167 -23.54 19.27 4.38
CA GLU A 167 -23.28 18.03 3.62
C GLU A 167 -22.31 17.13 4.36
N ILE A 168 -21.22 17.69 4.90
CA ILE A 168 -20.25 16.96 5.73
C ILE A 168 -20.96 16.30 6.92
N GLU A 169 -21.78 17.07 7.65
CA GLU A 169 -22.57 16.54 8.78
C GLU A 169 -23.47 15.40 8.34
N THR A 170 -24.23 15.59 7.24
CA THR A 170 -25.16 14.59 6.72
C THR A 170 -24.43 13.32 6.31
N ASP A 171 -23.37 13.45 5.51
CA ASP A 171 -22.59 12.33 4.99
C ASP A 171 -21.93 11.51 6.12
N LEU A 172 -21.28 12.16 7.09
CA LEU A 172 -20.66 11.45 8.21
C LEU A 172 -21.70 10.80 9.12
N ARG A 173 -22.86 11.42 9.29
CA ARG A 173 -23.97 10.85 10.08
C ARG A 173 -24.54 9.61 9.39
N ASP A 174 -24.75 9.68 8.08
CA ASP A 174 -25.28 8.57 7.30
C ASP A 174 -24.29 7.40 7.23
N GLU A 175 -23.01 7.69 7.07
CA GLU A 175 -21.94 6.71 7.08
C GLU A 175 -21.80 6.03 8.46
N SER A 176 -21.86 6.82 9.53
CA SER A 176 -21.88 6.33 10.91
C SER A 176 -23.05 5.38 11.17
N ARG A 177 -24.26 5.73 10.71
CA ARG A 177 -25.46 4.89 10.86
C ARG A 177 -25.36 3.62 10.02
N ARG A 178 -24.98 3.74 8.73
CA ARG A 178 -24.86 2.61 7.80
C ARG A 178 -23.92 1.53 8.30
N HIS A 179 -22.81 1.93 8.91
CA HIS A 179 -21.76 1.03 9.39
C HIS A 179 -21.78 0.80 10.90
N GLY A 180 -22.75 1.36 11.64
CA GLY A 180 -22.85 1.18 13.08
C GLY A 180 -21.65 1.73 13.85
N VAL A 181 -21.05 2.83 13.37
CA VAL A 181 -19.91 3.49 14.01
C VAL A 181 -20.41 4.44 15.09
N ARG A 182 -19.89 4.30 16.32
CA ARG A 182 -20.20 5.25 17.39
C ARG A 182 -19.58 6.61 17.09
N ARG A 183 -20.22 7.72 17.43
CA ARG A 183 -19.68 9.06 17.25
C ARG A 183 -18.30 9.24 17.88
N SER A 184 -18.06 8.67 19.05
CA SER A 184 -16.76 8.69 19.73
C SER A 184 -15.64 7.94 18.98
N ASN A 185 -15.99 7.19 17.92
CA ASN A 185 -15.07 6.48 17.04
C ASN A 185 -14.91 7.18 15.68
N ILE A 186 -15.43 8.39 15.53
CA ILE A 186 -15.21 9.25 14.38
C ILE A 186 -14.13 10.25 14.77
N ILE A 187 -13.10 10.37 13.94
CA ILE A 187 -12.01 11.35 14.07
C ILE A 187 -12.02 12.18 12.80
N ALA A 188 -12.07 13.50 12.95
CA ALA A 188 -12.00 14.42 11.83
C ALA A 188 -10.88 15.44 12.02
N ASP A 189 -10.15 15.73 10.92
CA ASP A 189 -9.19 16.82 10.92
C ASP A 189 -9.94 18.14 11.09
N SER A 190 -9.51 18.92 12.07
CA SER A 190 -10.13 20.19 12.44
C SER A 190 -9.22 21.39 12.21
N ASP A 191 -8.00 21.18 11.67
CA ASP A 191 -7.06 22.26 11.38
C ASP A 191 -7.64 23.15 10.26
N GLY A 192 -8.34 24.20 10.63
CA GLY A 192 -9.04 25.13 9.73
C GLY A 192 -10.57 25.18 9.84
N LEU A 193 -11.21 24.17 10.44
CA LEU A 193 -12.67 24.07 10.57
C LEU A 193 -13.14 23.93 12.03
N GLY A 194 -12.24 23.91 13.00
CA GLY A 194 -12.44 23.47 14.38
C GLY A 194 -13.65 24.01 15.13
N GLN A 195 -14.02 25.26 14.92
CA GLN A 195 -15.19 25.86 15.62
C GLN A 195 -16.55 25.46 15.03
N TYR A 196 -16.58 25.01 13.75
CA TYR A 196 -17.83 24.59 13.11
C TYR A 196 -18.17 23.13 13.41
N LEU A 197 -17.17 22.27 13.62
CA LEU A 197 -17.38 20.84 13.86
C LEU A 197 -18.06 20.55 15.19
N ASP A 198 -17.69 21.27 16.25
CA ASP A 198 -18.26 21.07 17.60
C ASP A 198 -19.77 21.39 17.64
N SER A 199 -20.24 22.29 16.78
CA SER A 199 -21.64 22.64 16.70
C SER A 199 -22.49 21.71 15.83
N TYR A 200 -21.91 21.05 14.85
CA TYR A 200 -22.63 20.17 13.90
C TYR A 200 -22.46 18.68 14.16
N LEU A 201 -21.30 18.28 14.73
CA LEU A 201 -20.95 16.87 14.92
C LEU A 201 -20.60 16.59 16.39
N GLU A 202 -21.49 16.96 17.30
CA GLU A 202 -21.32 16.70 18.72
C GLU A 202 -20.95 15.24 19.00
N GLY A 203 -19.89 15.03 19.81
CA GLY A 203 -19.43 13.72 20.27
C GLY A 203 -18.44 13.01 19.34
N ILE A 204 -17.96 13.64 18.25
CA ILE A 204 -16.81 13.14 17.48
C ILE A 204 -15.51 13.61 18.13
N LYS A 205 -14.39 13.00 17.72
CA LYS A 205 -13.04 13.43 18.11
C LYS A 205 -12.47 14.33 17.04
N THR A 206 -11.83 15.42 17.46
CA THR A 206 -11.07 16.30 16.58
C THR A 206 -9.59 15.91 16.57
N PHE A 207 -8.98 15.91 15.39
CA PHE A 207 -7.55 15.73 15.22
C PHE A 207 -6.90 17.10 15.00
N HIS A 208 -5.95 17.44 15.86
CA HIS A 208 -5.11 18.62 15.75
C HIS A 208 -3.67 18.19 15.50
N GLY A 209 -3.24 18.24 14.24
CA GLY A 209 -1.92 17.74 13.83
C GLY A 209 -0.76 18.40 14.56
N GLY A 210 -0.89 19.71 14.88
CA GLY A 210 0.09 20.48 15.63
C GLY A 210 0.11 20.24 17.15
N ALA A 211 -0.82 19.46 17.72
CA ALA A 211 -0.85 19.16 19.15
C ALA A 211 0.40 18.40 19.60
N PRO A 212 0.81 18.49 20.89
CA PRO A 212 1.88 17.67 21.40
C PRO A 212 1.65 16.18 21.19
N ALA A 213 2.69 15.48 20.76
CA ALA A 213 2.63 14.03 20.62
C ALA A 213 2.50 13.37 22.00
N PRO A 214 1.70 12.30 22.18
CA PRO A 214 1.71 11.48 23.38
C PRO A 214 3.08 10.87 23.71
N ASP A 215 3.86 10.55 22.68
CA ASP A 215 5.24 10.12 22.80
C ASP A 215 6.18 11.31 22.49
N ASN A 216 6.93 11.74 23.49
CA ASN A 216 7.81 12.91 23.43
C ASN A 216 8.99 12.76 22.44
N THR A 217 9.20 11.59 21.85
CA THR A 217 10.20 11.38 20.78
C THR A 217 9.78 12.02 19.45
N TYR A 218 8.49 12.33 19.28
CA TYR A 218 7.97 12.96 18.09
C TYR A 218 7.71 14.45 18.28
N PHE A 219 7.93 15.22 17.24
CA PHE A 219 7.78 16.68 17.28
C PHE A 219 6.34 17.11 17.60
N ASN A 220 5.35 16.45 17.01
CA ASN A 220 3.92 16.72 17.21
C ASN A 220 3.08 15.45 16.91
N LEU A 221 1.77 15.53 17.13
CA LEU A 221 0.85 14.42 16.91
C LEU A 221 0.83 13.96 15.44
N LYS A 222 0.89 14.89 14.47
CA LYS A 222 0.93 14.53 13.03
C LYS A 222 2.17 13.70 12.71
N SER A 223 3.34 14.11 13.21
CA SER A 223 4.58 13.33 13.03
C SER A 223 4.46 11.94 13.64
N GLN A 224 3.96 11.82 14.88
CA GLN A 224 3.78 10.51 15.51
C GLN A 224 2.84 9.62 14.67
N CYS A 225 1.71 10.17 14.20
CA CYS A 225 0.77 9.41 13.38
C CYS A 225 1.40 8.96 12.04
N ALA A 226 2.19 9.83 11.38
CA ALA A 226 2.86 9.49 10.13
C ALA A 226 3.87 8.34 10.32
N PHE A 227 4.71 8.40 11.36
CA PHE A 227 5.65 7.31 11.67
C PHE A 227 4.93 6.01 12.01
N LYS A 228 3.86 6.07 12.81
CA LYS A 228 3.07 4.87 13.17
C LYS A 228 2.34 4.28 11.98
N LEU A 229 1.84 5.10 11.06
CA LEU A 229 1.25 4.63 9.81
C LEU A 229 2.30 3.93 8.94
N ALA A 230 3.50 4.51 8.82
CA ALA A 230 4.59 3.91 8.06
C ALA A 230 5.05 2.56 8.65
N GLU A 231 5.11 2.42 9.98
CA GLU A 231 5.38 1.13 10.64
C GLU A 231 4.35 0.07 10.23
N VAL A 232 3.06 0.43 10.19
CA VAL A 232 1.97 -0.48 9.80
C VAL A 232 2.04 -0.84 8.32
N ILE A 233 2.35 0.13 7.45
CA ILE A 233 2.55 -0.09 6.00
C ILE A 233 3.73 -1.05 5.78
N ASN A 234 4.89 -0.74 6.34
CA ASN A 234 6.12 -1.52 6.16
C ASN A 234 6.00 -2.94 6.74
N ALA A 235 5.13 -3.14 7.72
CA ALA A 235 4.80 -4.46 8.27
C ALA A 235 3.79 -5.25 7.40
N GLY A 236 3.25 -4.66 6.31
CA GLY A 236 2.24 -5.30 5.45
C GLY A 236 0.88 -5.49 6.12
N LEU A 237 0.57 -4.69 7.14
CA LEU A 237 -0.66 -4.84 7.93
C LEU A 237 -1.82 -3.96 7.44
N LEU A 238 -1.52 -2.88 6.70
CA LEU A 238 -2.53 -1.98 6.16
C LEU A 238 -3.16 -2.57 4.90
N CYS A 239 -4.49 -2.57 4.85
CA CYS A 239 -5.25 -2.87 3.64
C CYS A 239 -6.13 -1.67 3.28
N ILE A 240 -6.05 -1.18 2.05
CA ILE A 240 -6.82 -0.04 1.53
C ILE A 240 -7.76 -0.53 0.42
N ASP A 241 -9.06 -0.43 0.64
CA ASP A 241 -10.11 -0.73 -0.33
C ASP A 241 -10.63 0.59 -0.93
N CYS A 242 -10.20 0.88 -2.15
CA CYS A 242 -10.60 2.08 -2.90
C CYS A 242 -10.71 1.76 -4.41
N PRO A 243 -11.37 2.63 -5.21
CA PRO A 243 -11.38 2.53 -6.66
C PRO A 243 -9.96 2.51 -7.25
N GLU A 244 -9.76 1.73 -8.30
CA GLU A 244 -8.44 1.54 -8.94
C GLU A 244 -7.82 2.87 -9.42
N GLU A 245 -8.65 3.77 -9.93
CA GLU A 245 -8.24 5.10 -10.40
C GLU A 245 -7.67 6.01 -9.29
N LEU A 246 -7.94 5.71 -8.01
CA LEU A 246 -7.43 6.48 -6.88
C LEU A 246 -6.17 5.85 -6.24
N GLN A 247 -5.84 4.62 -6.56
CA GLN A 247 -4.71 3.92 -5.96
C GLN A 247 -3.38 4.65 -6.21
N SER A 248 -3.16 5.13 -7.44
CA SER A 248 -1.96 5.90 -7.77
C SER A 248 -1.85 7.19 -6.96
N THR A 249 -2.95 7.94 -6.84
CA THR A 249 -2.97 9.19 -6.06
C THR A 249 -2.67 8.93 -4.58
N ILE A 250 -3.32 7.92 -3.97
CA ILE A 250 -3.06 7.53 -2.58
C ILE A 250 -1.61 7.07 -2.40
N ALA A 251 -1.08 6.30 -3.34
CA ALA A 251 0.31 5.85 -3.28
C ALA A 251 1.30 7.02 -3.33
N GLU A 252 1.08 7.98 -4.23
CA GLU A 252 1.90 9.19 -4.35
C GLU A 252 1.86 10.05 -3.07
N GLU A 253 0.69 10.20 -2.45
CA GLU A 253 0.54 10.95 -1.19
C GLU A 253 1.25 10.23 -0.02
N LEU A 254 1.17 8.90 0.06
CA LEU A 254 1.88 8.12 1.07
C LEU A 254 3.40 8.16 0.85
N GLU A 255 3.86 8.12 -0.41
CA GLU A 255 5.28 8.23 -0.77
C GLU A 255 5.84 9.62 -0.43
N ALA A 256 5.02 10.67 -0.54
CA ALA A 256 5.42 12.04 -0.23
C ALA A 256 5.63 12.29 1.28
N CYS A 257 5.24 11.35 2.16
CA CYS A 257 5.51 11.43 3.59
C CYS A 257 7.00 11.19 3.88
N LEU A 258 7.72 12.25 4.20
CA LEU A 258 9.17 12.25 4.45
C LEU A 258 9.46 12.50 5.95
N VAL A 259 10.65 12.05 6.40
CA VAL A 259 11.19 12.34 7.74
C VAL A 259 11.56 13.82 7.84
#